data_260fadee8b53b4fee61debdc83a3f65b
#
_entry.id   260fadee8b53b4fee61debdc83a3f65b
#
_cell.length_a   1.000
_cell.length_b   1.000
_cell.length_c   1.000
_cell.angle_alpha   90.00
_cell.angle_beta   90.00
_cell.angle_gamma   90.00
#
_symmetry.space_group_name_H-M   'P 1'
#
loop_
_entity.id
_entity.type
_entity.pdbx_description
1 polymer ?
#
loop_
_entity_poly.entity_id
_entity_poly.type
_entity_poly.pdbx_seq_one_letter_code
_entity_poly.pdbx_strand_id
1 'polypeptide(L)'
;VPGGTKSAYIWYAMVQECYQKCCQGHRKMDRLHTLCKIAPEIAELVERRHAVLQHVFMEQPIGRRSLASKLSWPERMVRKEIEFLRQAEFIKTESAGMMVTATGERVLSDLRGIMRALHDLPGLEKRLAQRLSLKKVVVVPGDADRDETVKKEIARATADLLNEVLKEGDILAVTGGTTLAEVANSL
;
A
#
# COMPACT_ATOMS: atom_id res chain seq x y z
N VAL A 1 30.30 9.74 -11.16
CA VAL A 1 28.98 10.11 -11.70
C VAL A 1 27.92 9.64 -10.72
N PRO A 2 27.10 10.50 -10.09
CA PRO A 2 26.10 10.08 -9.11
C PRO A 2 24.75 9.90 -9.82
N GLY A 3 24.25 8.68 -9.89
CA GLY A 3 22.94 8.32 -10.40
C GLY A 3 22.11 7.57 -9.37
N GLY A 4 21.58 8.26 -8.35
CA GLY A 4 20.83 7.59 -7.29
C GLY A 4 19.70 8.38 -6.62
N THR A 5 19.50 9.64 -6.97
CA THR A 5 18.62 10.53 -6.18
C THR A 5 17.34 10.99 -6.89
N LYS A 6 17.12 10.66 -8.16
CA LYS A 6 15.94 11.16 -8.90
C LYS A 6 14.63 10.45 -8.55
N SER A 7 14.66 9.18 -8.18
CA SER A 7 13.43 8.43 -7.90
C SER A 7 12.74 8.87 -6.59
N ALA A 8 13.52 9.10 -5.53
CA ALA A 8 12.96 9.56 -4.25
C ALA A 8 12.44 11.01 -4.34
N TYR A 9 13.09 11.88 -5.14
CA TYR A 9 12.63 13.25 -5.34
C TYR A 9 11.40 13.35 -6.22
N ILE A 10 11.26 12.49 -7.22
CA ILE A 10 10.04 12.44 -8.07
C ILE A 10 8.86 11.97 -7.25
N TRP A 11 9.07 11.00 -6.37
CA TRP A 11 8.03 10.52 -5.46
C TRP A 11 7.60 11.58 -4.45
N TYR A 12 8.57 12.29 -3.87
CA TYR A 12 8.34 13.42 -2.95
C TYR A 12 7.61 14.59 -3.64
N ALA A 13 7.99 14.93 -4.86
CA ALA A 13 7.34 15.98 -5.65
C ALA A 13 5.90 15.59 -6.06
N MET A 14 5.66 14.34 -6.44
CA MET A 14 4.31 13.84 -6.74
C MET A 14 3.41 13.83 -5.50
N VAL A 15 3.94 13.45 -4.34
CA VAL A 15 3.20 13.48 -3.08
C VAL A 15 2.87 14.94 -2.70
N GLN A 16 3.81 15.88 -2.87
CA GLN A 16 3.57 17.30 -2.61
C GLN A 16 2.58 17.93 -3.59
N GLU A 17 2.65 17.62 -4.89
CA GLU A 17 1.67 18.13 -5.86
C GLU A 17 0.28 17.53 -5.65
N CYS A 18 0.18 16.25 -5.31
CA CYS A 18 -1.08 15.62 -4.93
C CYS A 18 -1.64 16.25 -3.66
N TYR A 19 -0.78 16.54 -2.68
CA TYR A 19 -1.12 17.20 -1.41
C TYR A 19 -1.69 18.61 -1.63
N GLN A 20 -1.10 19.42 -2.53
CA GLN A 20 -1.57 20.76 -2.85
C GLN A 20 -2.87 20.77 -3.67
N LYS A 21 -3.07 19.82 -4.58
CA LYS A 21 -4.27 19.73 -5.41
C LYS A 21 -5.49 19.16 -4.67
N CYS A 22 -5.28 18.26 -3.69
CA CYS A 22 -6.34 17.72 -2.83
C CYS A 22 -6.98 18.76 -1.90
N CYS A 23 -6.26 19.81 -1.53
CA CYS A 23 -6.73 20.81 -0.57
C CYS A 23 -7.84 21.73 -1.09
N GLN A 24 -8.19 21.71 -2.38
CA GLN A 24 -9.11 22.70 -2.98
C GLN A 24 -10.57 22.25 -3.17
N GLY A 25 -10.94 21.01 -2.83
CA GLY A 25 -12.21 20.45 -3.31
C GLY A 25 -13.28 19.96 -2.32
N HIS A 26 -13.05 19.72 -1.04
CA HIS A 26 -14.06 19.08 -0.18
C HIS A 26 -14.20 19.71 1.21
N ARG A 27 -15.40 20.20 1.53
CA ARG A 27 -15.81 20.88 2.79
C ARG A 27 -16.03 19.94 4.00
N LYS A 28 -15.64 18.71 3.97
CA LYS A 28 -15.52 17.89 5.18
C LYS A 28 -14.04 17.58 5.37
N MET A 29 -13.36 18.48 6.09
CA MET A 29 -12.00 18.25 6.56
C MET A 29 -12.01 17.01 7.46
N ASP A 30 -11.61 15.89 6.94
CA ASP A 30 -11.35 14.69 7.72
C ASP A 30 -10.27 15.01 8.77
N ARG A 31 -10.48 14.55 10.00
CA ARG A 31 -9.57 14.80 11.14
C ARG A 31 -8.13 14.41 10.79
N LEU A 32 -7.97 13.37 9.97
CA LEU A 32 -6.68 12.90 9.46
C LEU A 32 -6.00 13.97 8.58
N HIS A 33 -6.74 14.59 7.67
CA HIS A 33 -6.23 15.67 6.82
C HIS A 33 -5.77 16.89 7.63
N THR A 34 -6.51 17.23 8.69
CA THR A 34 -6.14 18.32 9.60
C THR A 34 -4.85 17.97 10.36
N LEU A 35 -4.72 16.72 10.82
CA LEU A 35 -3.52 16.25 11.50
C LEU A 35 -2.30 16.34 10.58
N CYS A 36 -2.42 15.85 9.35
CA CYS A 36 -1.32 15.88 8.38
C CYS A 36 -0.93 17.29 7.92
N LYS A 37 -1.84 18.26 8.02
CA LYS A 37 -1.50 19.69 7.75
C LYS A 37 -0.65 20.31 8.85
N ILE A 38 -0.88 19.93 10.10
CA ILE A 38 -0.13 20.45 11.25
C ILE A 38 1.20 19.72 11.42
N ALA A 39 1.21 18.42 11.13
CA ALA A 39 2.36 17.52 11.33
C ALA A 39 2.52 16.58 10.12
N PRO A 40 3.00 17.08 8.97
CA PRO A 40 3.17 16.27 7.75
C PRO A 40 4.14 15.09 7.96
N GLU A 41 5.08 15.23 8.87
CA GLU A 41 6.02 14.17 9.27
C GLU A 41 5.32 12.92 9.82
N ILE A 42 4.11 13.05 10.37
CA ILE A 42 3.32 11.90 10.84
C ILE A 42 2.87 11.07 9.63
N ALA A 43 2.41 11.70 8.57
CA ALA A 43 2.00 11.00 7.35
C ALA A 43 3.18 10.21 6.76
N GLU A 44 4.33 10.86 6.58
CA GLU A 44 5.55 10.22 6.07
C GLU A 44 6.02 9.05 6.96
N LEU A 45 5.92 9.21 8.28
CA LEU A 45 6.30 8.17 9.22
C LEU A 45 5.37 6.96 9.12
N VAL A 46 4.06 7.20 9.05
CA VAL A 46 3.04 6.14 8.91
C VAL A 46 3.23 5.40 7.58
N GLU A 47 3.43 6.13 6.48
CA GLU A 47 3.68 5.55 5.15
C GLU A 47 4.92 4.65 5.14
N ARG A 48 6.04 5.13 5.72
CA ARG A 48 7.26 4.32 5.80
C ARG A 48 7.07 3.03 6.59
N ARG A 49 6.45 3.11 7.75
CA ARG A 49 6.19 1.94 8.61
C ARG A 49 5.20 0.99 7.97
N HIS A 50 4.16 1.52 7.36
CA HIS A 50 3.20 0.74 6.58
C HIS A 50 3.90 -0.01 5.44
N ALA A 51 4.73 0.66 4.63
CA ALA A 51 5.45 0.04 3.52
C ALA A 51 6.35 -1.11 4.01
N VAL A 52 7.11 -0.92 5.09
CA VAL A 52 7.95 -1.97 5.67
C VAL A 52 7.10 -3.16 6.13
N LEU A 53 6.03 -2.90 6.91
CA LEU A 53 5.18 -3.94 7.44
C LEU A 53 4.45 -4.72 6.34
N GLN A 54 3.97 -4.02 5.32
CA GLN A 54 3.30 -4.60 4.15
C GLN A 54 4.24 -5.50 3.34
N HIS A 55 5.46 -5.06 3.06
CA HIS A 55 6.43 -5.88 2.33
C HIS A 55 6.85 -7.13 3.14
N VAL A 56 7.01 -6.99 4.47
CA VAL A 56 7.24 -8.17 5.31
C VAL A 56 6.06 -9.13 5.21
N PHE A 57 4.83 -8.66 5.29
CA PHE A 57 3.63 -9.49 5.19
C PHE A 57 3.53 -10.25 3.85
N MET A 58 3.83 -9.58 2.74
CA MET A 58 3.68 -10.16 1.40
C MET A 58 4.81 -11.15 1.03
N GLU A 59 5.98 -11.00 1.66
CA GLU A 59 7.22 -11.69 1.26
C GLU A 59 7.80 -12.56 2.38
N GLN A 60 7.07 -12.71 3.49
CA GLN A 60 7.57 -13.47 4.63
C GLN A 60 7.78 -14.95 4.32
N PRO A 61 8.88 -15.55 4.85
CA PRO A 61 9.90 -14.90 5.68
C PRO A 61 10.92 -14.12 4.83
N ILE A 62 11.22 -12.87 5.21
CA ILE A 62 12.12 -11.98 4.45
C ILE A 62 13.29 -11.48 5.31
N GLY A 63 14.48 -11.44 4.70
CA GLY A 63 15.68 -10.87 5.31
C GLY A 63 15.75 -9.35 5.15
N ARG A 64 16.42 -8.68 6.12
CA ARG A 64 16.55 -7.21 6.13
C ARG A 64 17.16 -6.62 4.87
N ARG A 65 18.22 -7.25 4.31
CA ARG A 65 18.88 -6.77 3.09
C ARG A 65 17.98 -6.89 1.87
N SER A 66 17.26 -8.01 1.76
CA SER A 66 16.28 -8.23 0.70
C SER A 66 15.17 -7.19 0.76
N LEU A 67 14.63 -6.92 1.97
CA LEU A 67 13.63 -5.89 2.18
C LEU A 67 14.13 -4.50 1.79
N ALA A 68 15.36 -4.12 2.16
CA ALA A 68 15.95 -2.85 1.79
C ALA A 68 16.12 -2.69 0.28
N SER A 69 16.55 -3.76 -0.41
CA SER A 69 16.65 -3.80 -1.86
C SER A 69 15.29 -3.63 -2.54
N LYS A 70 14.24 -4.32 -2.07
CA LYS A 70 12.89 -4.24 -2.62
C LYS A 70 12.26 -2.86 -2.44
N LEU A 71 12.43 -2.27 -1.27
CA LEU A 71 11.98 -0.90 -1.00
C LEU A 71 12.84 0.17 -1.69
N SER A 72 14.00 -0.22 -2.24
CA SER A 72 15.00 0.73 -2.77
C SER A 72 15.41 1.80 -1.72
N TRP A 73 15.44 1.40 -0.44
CA TRP A 73 15.80 2.27 0.67
C TRP A 73 17.16 1.92 1.26
N PRO A 74 17.87 2.92 1.86
CA PRO A 74 19.09 2.65 2.60
C PRO A 74 18.84 1.65 3.75
N GLU A 75 19.74 0.66 3.90
CA GLU A 75 19.60 -0.39 4.93
C GLU A 75 19.48 0.19 6.35
N ARG A 76 20.16 1.32 6.62
CA ARG A 76 20.09 2.02 7.91
C ARG A 76 18.65 2.49 8.22
N MET A 77 17.93 2.99 7.22
CA MET A 77 16.55 3.45 7.37
C MET A 77 15.62 2.27 7.65
N VAL A 78 15.75 1.22 6.83
CA VAL A 78 14.95 -0.01 7.01
C VAL A 78 15.18 -0.64 8.38
N ARG A 79 16.45 -0.67 8.85
CA ARG A 79 16.78 -1.17 10.20
C ARG A 79 16.04 -0.43 11.30
N LYS A 80 15.97 0.91 11.21
CA LYS A 80 15.28 1.75 12.20
C LYS A 80 13.78 1.41 12.28
N GLU A 81 13.13 1.29 11.14
CA GLU A 81 11.71 0.97 11.11
C GLU A 81 11.43 -0.48 11.53
N ILE A 82 12.29 -1.44 11.15
CA ILE A 82 12.21 -2.83 11.63
C ILE A 82 12.32 -2.88 13.15
N GLU A 83 13.28 -2.18 13.73
CA GLU A 83 13.48 -2.18 15.18
C GLU A 83 12.25 -1.65 15.91
N PHE A 84 11.66 -0.55 15.42
CA PHE A 84 10.41 -0.02 15.96
C PHE A 84 9.26 -1.05 15.86
N LEU A 85 9.05 -1.64 14.66
CA LEU A 85 7.97 -2.59 14.45
C LEU A 85 8.13 -3.87 15.28
N ARG A 86 9.38 -4.29 15.53
CA ARG A 86 9.71 -5.41 16.41
C ARG A 86 9.42 -5.08 17.88
N GLN A 87 9.80 -3.89 18.35
CA GLN A 87 9.50 -3.44 19.72
C GLN A 87 8.00 -3.27 19.97
N ALA A 88 7.26 -2.86 18.93
CA ALA A 88 5.80 -2.77 18.95
C ALA A 88 5.10 -4.14 18.76
N GLU A 89 5.87 -5.24 18.66
CA GLU A 89 5.37 -6.60 18.48
C GLU A 89 4.55 -6.80 17.18
N PHE A 90 4.74 -5.96 16.16
CA PHE A 90 4.07 -6.12 14.86
C PHE A 90 4.81 -7.10 13.95
N ILE A 91 6.12 -7.25 14.14
CA ILE A 91 6.95 -8.24 13.45
C ILE A 91 7.76 -9.05 14.46
N LYS A 92 8.07 -10.30 14.11
CA LYS A 92 9.02 -11.17 14.80
C LYS A 92 10.14 -11.54 13.85
N THR A 93 11.32 -11.81 14.42
CA THR A 93 12.49 -12.27 13.67
C THR A 93 12.78 -13.70 14.07
N GLU A 94 12.85 -14.59 13.09
CA GLU A 94 13.21 -16.01 13.25
C GLU A 94 14.47 -16.32 12.43
N SER A 95 14.97 -17.55 12.52
CA SER A 95 16.15 -17.98 11.76
C SER A 95 15.99 -17.86 10.24
N ALA A 96 14.77 -18.05 9.74
CA ALA A 96 14.43 -17.94 8.31
C ALA A 96 14.25 -16.49 7.84
N GLY A 97 13.98 -15.53 8.75
CA GLY A 97 13.74 -14.14 8.41
C GLY A 97 12.69 -13.48 9.30
N MET A 98 12.22 -12.33 8.86
CA MET A 98 11.17 -11.58 9.53
C MET A 98 9.79 -12.05 9.07
N MET A 99 8.85 -12.08 10.00
CA MET A 99 7.45 -12.42 9.79
C MET A 99 6.55 -11.44 10.53
N VAL A 100 5.37 -11.19 9.99
CA VAL A 100 4.34 -10.38 10.66
C VAL A 100 3.66 -11.21 11.74
N THR A 101 3.33 -10.58 12.86
CA THR A 101 2.53 -11.20 13.94
C THR A 101 1.03 -11.00 13.68
N ALA A 102 0.18 -11.73 14.41
CA ALA A 102 -1.27 -11.52 14.35
C ALA A 102 -1.68 -10.07 14.72
N THR A 103 -0.93 -9.43 15.61
CA THR A 103 -1.12 -8.00 15.92
C THR A 103 -0.73 -7.11 14.75
N GLY A 104 0.39 -7.41 14.08
CA GLY A 104 0.82 -6.70 12.87
C GLY A 104 -0.17 -6.81 11.71
N GLU A 105 -0.77 -7.97 11.52
CA GLU A 105 -1.82 -8.17 10.49
C GLU A 105 -3.07 -7.33 10.75
N ARG A 106 -3.50 -7.25 12.01
CA ARG A 106 -4.63 -6.37 12.41
C ARG A 106 -4.30 -4.91 12.13
N VAL A 107 -3.09 -4.46 12.52
CA VAL A 107 -2.65 -3.09 12.25
C VAL A 107 -2.59 -2.79 10.74
N LEU A 108 -2.11 -3.72 9.92
CA LEU A 108 -2.16 -3.56 8.45
C LEU A 108 -3.59 -3.41 7.94
N SER A 109 -4.52 -4.20 8.45
CA SER A 109 -5.93 -4.09 8.09
C SER A 109 -6.52 -2.74 8.45
N ASP A 110 -6.26 -2.24 9.67
CA ASP A 110 -6.73 -0.95 10.16
C ASP A 110 -6.12 0.23 9.38
N LEU A 111 -4.82 0.15 9.08
CA LEU A 111 -4.11 1.18 8.31
C LEU A 111 -4.58 1.30 6.85
N ARG A 112 -5.16 0.25 6.27
CA ARG A 112 -5.60 0.26 4.87
C ARG A 112 -6.54 1.44 4.56
N GLY A 113 -7.54 1.66 5.41
CA GLY A 113 -8.46 2.80 5.26
C GLY A 113 -7.76 4.15 5.42
N ILE A 114 -6.82 4.25 6.34
CA ILE A 114 -6.03 5.45 6.59
C ILE A 114 -5.14 5.78 5.39
N MET A 115 -4.42 4.78 4.85
CA MET A 115 -3.57 4.95 3.67
C MET A 115 -4.37 5.37 2.44
N ARG A 116 -5.55 4.77 2.22
CA ARG A 116 -6.46 5.17 1.16
C ARG A 116 -6.92 6.63 1.29
N ALA A 117 -7.21 7.06 2.52
CA ALA A 117 -7.61 8.45 2.80
C ALA A 117 -6.44 9.44 2.64
N LEU A 118 -5.23 9.08 3.08
CA LEU A 118 -4.02 9.90 2.91
C LEU A 118 -3.74 10.23 1.44
N HIS A 119 -3.96 9.27 0.54
CA HIS A 119 -3.73 9.43 -0.89
C HIS A 119 -4.97 9.92 -1.68
N ASP A 120 -6.08 10.31 -1.01
CA ASP A 120 -7.37 10.68 -1.64
C ASP A 120 -7.84 9.64 -2.69
N LEU A 121 -7.56 8.35 -2.47
CA LEU A 121 -7.96 7.30 -3.40
C LEU A 121 -9.48 7.27 -3.63
N PRO A 122 -10.35 7.41 -2.60
CA PRO A 122 -11.80 7.46 -2.83
C PRO A 122 -12.24 8.62 -3.74
N GLY A 123 -11.61 9.79 -3.61
CA GLY A 123 -11.88 10.92 -4.50
C GLY A 123 -11.44 10.65 -5.94
N LEU A 124 -10.27 10.04 -6.12
CA LEU A 124 -9.76 9.63 -7.43
C LEU A 124 -10.66 8.57 -8.08
N GLU A 125 -11.05 7.54 -7.34
CA GLU A 125 -11.94 6.47 -7.79
C GLU A 125 -13.29 7.03 -8.28
N LYS A 126 -13.88 7.94 -7.50
CA LYS A 126 -15.12 8.62 -7.89
C LYS A 126 -14.98 9.40 -9.21
N ARG A 127 -13.89 10.17 -9.35
CA ARG A 127 -13.61 10.92 -10.59
C ARG A 127 -13.42 9.99 -11.79
N LEU A 128 -12.68 8.91 -11.62
CA LEU A 128 -12.47 7.91 -12.66
C LEU A 128 -13.76 7.18 -13.04
N ALA A 129 -14.55 6.75 -12.06
CA ALA A 129 -15.83 6.10 -12.28
C ALA A 129 -16.77 7.00 -13.11
N GLN A 130 -16.88 8.28 -12.76
CA GLN A 130 -17.67 9.25 -13.50
C GLN A 130 -17.17 9.46 -14.94
N ARG A 131 -15.86 9.62 -15.10
CA ARG A 131 -15.25 9.93 -16.40
C ARG A 131 -15.31 8.77 -17.37
N LEU A 132 -15.22 7.55 -16.85
CA LEU A 132 -15.23 6.30 -17.61
C LEU A 132 -16.63 5.66 -17.68
N SER A 133 -17.64 6.28 -17.05
CA SER A 133 -19.01 5.73 -16.96
C SER A 133 -19.06 4.32 -16.35
N LEU A 134 -18.19 4.07 -15.35
CA LEU A 134 -18.11 2.80 -14.64
C LEU A 134 -18.91 2.86 -13.34
N LYS A 135 -19.50 1.74 -12.94
CA LYS A 135 -20.24 1.62 -11.67
C LYS A 135 -19.32 1.71 -10.45
N LYS A 136 -18.13 1.11 -10.54
CA LYS A 136 -17.15 1.06 -9.46
C LYS A 136 -15.74 1.06 -10.04
N VAL A 137 -14.84 1.77 -9.40
CA VAL A 137 -13.40 1.77 -9.67
C VAL A 137 -12.69 1.55 -8.35
N VAL A 138 -11.69 0.71 -8.34
CA VAL A 138 -10.77 0.52 -7.20
C VAL A 138 -9.37 0.87 -7.67
N VAL A 139 -8.72 1.78 -6.96
CA VAL A 139 -7.34 2.20 -7.25
C VAL A 139 -6.40 1.59 -6.21
N VAL A 140 -5.40 0.88 -6.69
CA VAL A 140 -4.29 0.37 -5.89
C VAL A 140 -3.06 1.20 -6.21
N PRO A 141 -2.44 1.87 -5.24
CA PRO A 141 -1.26 2.69 -5.48
C PRO A 141 -0.03 1.81 -5.70
N GLY A 142 0.84 2.23 -6.61
CA GLY A 142 2.11 1.56 -6.89
C GLY A 142 2.34 1.27 -8.37
N ASP A 143 3.49 0.67 -8.67
CA ASP A 143 3.91 0.28 -10.00
C ASP A 143 3.98 -1.25 -10.08
N ALA A 144 2.97 -1.87 -10.68
CA ALA A 144 2.85 -3.32 -10.80
C ALA A 144 3.93 -3.98 -11.68
N ASP A 145 4.63 -3.19 -12.52
CA ASP A 145 5.72 -3.71 -13.35
C ASP A 145 7.04 -3.80 -12.57
N ARG A 146 7.16 -3.02 -11.50
CA ARG A 146 8.38 -2.95 -10.67
C ARG A 146 8.24 -3.62 -9.31
N ASP A 147 7.03 -3.75 -8.81
CA ASP A 147 6.76 -4.25 -7.46
C ASP A 147 5.68 -5.32 -7.49
N GLU A 148 6.09 -6.56 -7.28
CA GLU A 148 5.20 -7.72 -7.20
C GLU A 148 4.15 -7.61 -6.06
N THR A 149 4.44 -6.83 -5.01
CA THR A 149 3.47 -6.64 -3.92
C THR A 149 2.24 -5.89 -4.40
N VAL A 150 2.40 -4.98 -5.38
CA VAL A 150 1.28 -4.25 -6.00
C VAL A 150 0.36 -5.20 -6.75
N LYS A 151 0.90 -6.22 -7.43
CA LYS A 151 0.06 -7.25 -8.10
C LYS A 151 -0.76 -8.05 -7.09
N LYS A 152 -0.17 -8.41 -5.95
CA LYS A 152 -0.88 -9.10 -4.86
C LYS A 152 -1.97 -8.21 -4.25
N GLU A 153 -1.73 -6.91 -4.09
CA GLU A 153 -2.76 -5.96 -3.64
C GLU A 153 -3.89 -5.78 -4.66
N ILE A 154 -3.57 -5.72 -5.95
CA ILE A 154 -4.59 -5.71 -7.03
C ILE A 154 -5.41 -7.00 -6.97
N ALA A 155 -4.76 -8.15 -6.81
CA ALA A 155 -5.42 -9.44 -6.70
C ALA A 155 -6.40 -9.48 -5.52
N ARG A 156 -5.97 -9.02 -4.36
CA ARG A 156 -6.80 -8.94 -3.16
C ARG A 156 -7.99 -8.00 -3.35
N ALA A 157 -7.76 -6.79 -3.87
CA ALA A 157 -8.83 -5.84 -4.14
C ALA A 157 -9.84 -6.38 -5.18
N THR A 158 -9.37 -7.17 -6.13
CA THR A 158 -10.21 -7.84 -7.13
C THR A 158 -11.01 -8.97 -6.48
N ALA A 159 -10.40 -9.79 -5.62
CA ALA A 159 -11.09 -10.85 -4.90
C ALA A 159 -12.19 -10.26 -3.99
N ASP A 160 -11.90 -9.18 -3.24
CA ASP A 160 -12.89 -8.48 -2.43
C ASP A 160 -14.08 -8.01 -3.29
N LEU A 161 -13.81 -7.44 -4.48
CA LEU A 161 -14.84 -6.99 -5.41
C LEU A 161 -15.66 -8.16 -5.98
N LEU A 162 -15.01 -9.25 -6.34
CA LEU A 162 -15.68 -10.45 -6.85
C LEU A 162 -16.58 -11.07 -5.80
N ASN A 163 -16.15 -11.14 -4.56
CA ASN A 163 -16.99 -11.63 -3.44
C ASN A 163 -18.22 -10.76 -3.18
N GLU A 164 -18.18 -9.46 -3.52
CA GLU A 164 -19.37 -8.60 -3.45
C GLU A 164 -20.36 -8.85 -4.61
N VAL A 165 -19.88 -9.29 -5.77
CA VAL A 165 -20.66 -9.37 -7.02
C VAL A 165 -21.13 -10.78 -7.30
N LEU A 166 -20.31 -11.79 -7.01
CA LEU A 166 -20.61 -13.19 -7.27
C LEU A 166 -21.66 -13.72 -6.29
N LYS A 167 -22.54 -14.57 -6.80
CA LYS A 167 -23.58 -15.25 -6.04
C LYS A 167 -23.33 -16.74 -6.04
N GLU A 168 -23.94 -17.44 -5.08
CA GLU A 168 -23.92 -18.89 -5.05
C GLU A 168 -24.47 -19.46 -6.37
N GLY A 169 -23.70 -20.37 -6.99
CA GLY A 169 -24.01 -20.96 -8.28
C GLY A 169 -23.43 -20.24 -9.50
N ASP A 170 -22.82 -19.06 -9.34
CA ASP A 170 -22.12 -18.40 -10.43
C ASP A 170 -20.83 -19.15 -10.79
N ILE A 171 -20.48 -19.15 -12.08
CA ILE A 171 -19.23 -19.75 -12.58
C ILE A 171 -18.31 -18.61 -13.02
N LEU A 172 -17.15 -18.52 -12.38
CA LEU A 172 -16.09 -17.59 -12.74
C LEU A 172 -15.03 -18.29 -13.58
N ALA A 173 -14.82 -17.84 -14.81
CA ALA A 173 -13.70 -18.28 -15.64
C ALA A 173 -12.61 -17.22 -15.66
N VAL A 174 -11.37 -17.62 -15.36
CA VAL A 174 -10.20 -16.73 -15.34
C VAL A 174 -9.20 -17.22 -16.38
N THR A 175 -8.72 -16.30 -17.25
CA THR A 175 -7.74 -16.67 -18.29
C THR A 175 -6.54 -15.73 -18.27
N GLY A 176 -5.33 -16.33 -18.35
CA GLY A 176 -4.06 -15.70 -18.74
C GLY A 176 -3.54 -14.51 -17.94
N GLY A 177 -2.22 -14.48 -17.75
CA GLY A 177 -1.48 -13.37 -17.14
C GLY A 177 -1.16 -13.56 -15.65
N THR A 178 -0.01 -13.01 -15.24
CA THR A 178 0.51 -13.14 -13.87
C THR A 178 -0.40 -12.49 -12.82
N THR A 179 -0.99 -11.34 -13.14
CA THR A 179 -1.93 -10.65 -12.24
C THR A 179 -3.21 -11.47 -12.01
N LEU A 180 -3.75 -12.10 -13.07
CA LEU A 180 -4.94 -12.94 -12.95
C LEU A 180 -4.65 -14.24 -12.20
N ALA A 181 -3.43 -14.79 -12.30
CA ALA A 181 -3.01 -15.91 -11.47
C ALA A 181 -3.01 -15.54 -9.98
N GLU A 182 -2.53 -14.34 -9.62
CA GLU A 182 -2.60 -13.85 -8.24
C GLU A 182 -4.04 -13.63 -7.77
N VAL A 183 -4.96 -13.18 -8.65
CA VAL A 183 -6.39 -13.09 -8.33
C VAL A 183 -6.97 -14.47 -8.01
N ALA A 184 -6.68 -15.48 -8.84
CA ALA A 184 -7.15 -16.84 -8.61
C ALA A 184 -6.61 -17.45 -7.30
N ASN A 185 -5.37 -17.09 -6.90
CA ASN A 185 -4.80 -17.50 -5.62
C ASN A 185 -5.41 -16.77 -4.40
N SER A 186 -6.12 -15.67 -4.64
CA SER A 186 -6.68 -14.80 -3.58
C SER A 186 -8.18 -15.03 -3.36
N LEU A 187 -8.84 -15.80 -4.23
CA LEU A 187 -10.24 -16.24 -4.13
C LEU A 187 -10.39 -17.47 -3.23
#